data_e467e4170f0f2435c1324b40dcb9d30d
#
_entry.id   e467e4170f0f2435c1324b40dcb9d30d
#
_cell.length_a   1.000
_cell.length_b   1.000
_cell.length_c   1.000
_cell.angle_alpha   90.00
_cell.angle_beta   90.00
_cell.angle_gamma   90.00
#
_symmetry.space_group_name_H-M   'P 1'
#
loop_
_entity.id
_entity.type
_entity.pdbx_description
1 polymer ?
#
loop_
_entity_poly.entity_id
_entity_poly.type
_entity_poly.pdbx_seq_one_letter_code
_entity_poly.pdbx_strand_id
1 'polypeptide(L)'
;MVTSKLKSKPYIIAEIGINHNGIYALAKKLIIESKKAGADAVKFQKRDVSDLVNYNTSPGSSNGYLSKNEKDIKKKNTKFGTWVYPDTRLELSFSDYKKIKKLTKSLGLDLIITPWDEKSVKFIKKIGVKFFKIASIDANNFHFCNYVAKQKLPTIISTGMCTYKEILTTQKIFNRYKTPHIFLHCTSAYPSEEKDKNLNCIPRLRSLLKEEVGFSGHGTGITGAVGATALGAKIIEKHVTLNKKMLGPDHAASLEFSTFKQMVQLCKKVYISLGSPEKKFLASERVLHNVLIRKFVTRKEINKNKKLNFENIKTALIYKKKGILPKDYFKIIGKKTRKFLKKGHILTLSDFK
;
A
#
# COMPACT_ATOMS: atom_id res chain seq x y z
N MET A 1 -4.77 2.40 -17.65
CA MET A 1 -3.98 3.58 -17.17
C MET A 1 -3.68 3.54 -15.66
N VAL A 2 -4.61 3.16 -14.77
CA VAL A 2 -4.28 2.94 -13.35
C VAL A 2 -3.22 1.86 -13.22
N THR A 3 -3.31 0.79 -13.99
CA THR A 3 -2.44 -0.39 -13.93
C THR A 3 -1.01 -0.17 -14.45
N SER A 4 -0.76 0.76 -15.37
CA SER A 4 0.58 0.96 -15.94
C SER A 4 1.56 1.63 -14.98
N LYS A 5 1.11 2.58 -14.17
CA LYS A 5 1.92 3.24 -13.12
C LYS A 5 2.17 2.35 -11.90
N LEU A 6 1.35 1.29 -11.71
CA LEU A 6 1.42 0.39 -10.56
C LEU A 6 2.49 -0.73 -10.69
N LYS A 7 3.18 -0.81 -11.84
CA LYS A 7 4.09 -1.94 -12.12
C LYS A 7 5.45 -1.85 -11.44
N SER A 8 5.93 -0.66 -11.07
CA SER A 8 7.32 -0.46 -10.64
C SER A 8 7.51 -0.03 -9.18
N LYS A 9 6.46 0.42 -8.50
CA LYS A 9 6.48 0.88 -7.10
C LYS A 9 5.05 1.06 -6.58
N PRO A 10 4.83 1.09 -5.23
CA PRO A 10 3.53 1.47 -4.69
C PRO A 10 3.19 2.92 -5.06
N TYR A 11 1.93 3.15 -5.44
CA TYR A 11 1.41 4.48 -5.73
C TYR A 11 0.94 5.14 -4.43
N ILE A 12 1.57 6.24 -4.04
CA ILE A 12 1.37 6.88 -2.74
C ILE A 12 0.44 8.08 -2.87
N ILE A 13 -0.68 8.05 -2.17
CA ILE A 13 -1.68 9.12 -2.10
C ILE A 13 -1.57 9.82 -0.76
N ALA A 14 -1.25 11.11 -0.79
CA ALA A 14 -1.36 11.99 0.37
C ALA A 14 -2.80 12.51 0.46
N GLU A 15 -3.58 12.01 1.41
CA GLU A 15 -4.93 12.47 1.68
C GLU A 15 -4.87 13.76 2.48
N ILE A 16 -5.05 14.87 1.80
CA ILE A 16 -5.22 16.19 2.43
C ILE A 16 -6.61 16.27 3.06
N GLY A 17 -7.61 15.61 2.41
CA GLY A 17 -8.97 15.57 2.89
C GLY A 17 -9.54 16.97 3.06
N ILE A 18 -9.83 17.32 4.31
CA ILE A 18 -10.29 18.64 4.75
C ILE A 18 -9.28 19.36 5.67
N ASN A 19 -8.08 18.83 5.82
CA ASN A 19 -7.02 19.42 6.67
C ASN A 19 -6.52 20.80 6.18
N HIS A 20 -7.06 21.29 5.07
CA HIS A 20 -6.89 22.66 4.62
C HIS A 20 -7.85 23.66 5.31
N ASN A 21 -8.84 23.20 6.12
CA ASN A 21 -9.79 24.01 6.86
C ASN A 21 -10.49 25.09 5.99
N GLY A 22 -10.80 24.80 4.73
CA GLY A 22 -11.41 25.75 3.78
C GLY A 22 -10.47 26.84 3.27
N ILE A 23 -9.18 26.81 3.61
CA ILE A 23 -8.20 27.85 3.32
C ILE A 23 -7.27 27.41 2.20
N TYR A 24 -7.32 28.07 1.03
CA TYR A 24 -6.47 27.77 -0.12
C TYR A 24 -4.97 27.82 0.21
N ALA A 25 -4.52 28.79 1.02
CA ALA A 25 -3.11 28.90 1.39
C ALA A 25 -2.60 27.66 2.14
N LEU A 26 -3.42 27.08 3.03
CA LEU A 26 -3.13 25.81 3.70
C LEU A 26 -3.12 24.63 2.72
N ALA A 27 -4.13 24.56 1.83
CA ALA A 27 -4.17 23.55 0.78
C ALA A 27 -2.90 23.58 -0.09
N LYS A 28 -2.47 24.79 -0.52
CA LYS A 28 -1.23 24.97 -1.28
C LYS A 28 0.00 24.45 -0.52
N LYS A 29 0.12 24.77 0.76
CA LYS A 29 1.24 24.31 1.61
C LYS A 29 1.24 22.78 1.73
N LEU A 30 0.08 22.19 2.02
CA LEU A 30 -0.09 20.72 2.11
C LEU A 30 0.30 20.02 0.80
N ILE A 31 -0.08 20.56 -0.36
CA ILE A 31 0.31 20.01 -1.67
C ILE A 31 1.84 20.02 -1.86
N ILE A 32 2.48 21.16 -1.56
CA ILE A 32 3.93 21.32 -1.72
C ILE A 32 4.68 20.33 -0.82
N GLU A 33 4.29 20.23 0.45
CA GLU A 33 4.92 19.31 1.41
C GLU A 33 4.65 17.83 1.04
N SER A 34 3.46 17.50 0.50
CA SER A 34 3.18 16.17 -0.04
C SER A 34 4.15 15.78 -1.16
N LYS A 35 4.43 16.72 -2.08
CA LYS A 35 5.43 16.50 -3.14
C LYS A 35 6.83 16.27 -2.59
N LYS A 36 7.28 17.11 -1.67
CA LYS A 36 8.59 16.99 -1.01
C LYS A 36 8.74 15.66 -0.26
N ALA A 37 7.65 15.19 0.34
CA ALA A 37 7.62 13.91 1.04
C ALA A 37 7.57 12.69 0.11
N GLY A 38 7.38 12.90 -1.20
CA GLY A 38 7.47 11.86 -2.22
C GLY A 38 6.15 11.19 -2.58
N ALA A 39 5.01 11.85 -2.34
CA ALA A 39 3.69 11.41 -2.83
C ALA A 39 3.64 11.42 -4.37
N ASP A 40 2.83 10.51 -4.94
CA ASP A 40 2.51 10.46 -6.36
C ASP A 40 1.23 11.26 -6.68
N ALA A 41 0.33 11.35 -5.69
CA ALA A 41 -0.92 12.10 -5.79
C ALA A 41 -1.25 12.81 -4.48
N VAL A 42 -2.06 13.85 -4.60
CA VAL A 42 -2.77 14.47 -3.48
C VAL A 42 -4.28 14.25 -3.65
N LYS A 43 -4.97 14.02 -2.53
CA LYS A 43 -6.41 13.80 -2.54
C LYS A 43 -7.12 14.82 -1.66
N PHE A 44 -8.29 15.25 -2.15
CA PHE A 44 -9.21 16.16 -1.50
C PHE A 44 -10.60 15.54 -1.42
N GLN A 45 -11.49 16.18 -0.70
CA GLN A 45 -12.90 15.83 -0.61
C GLN A 45 -13.73 17.01 -1.10
N LYS A 46 -14.85 16.73 -1.75
CA LYS A 46 -15.80 17.77 -2.20
C LYS A 46 -17.21 17.34 -1.86
N ARG A 47 -17.93 18.23 -1.21
CA ARG A 47 -19.33 18.09 -0.81
C ARG A 47 -20.13 19.29 -1.24
N ASP A 48 -21.37 19.06 -1.64
CA ASP A 48 -22.44 20.05 -1.58
C ASP A 48 -23.27 19.74 -0.33
N VAL A 49 -23.04 20.52 0.74
CA VAL A 49 -23.67 20.25 2.03
C VAL A 49 -25.20 20.34 1.96
N SER A 50 -25.73 21.17 1.08
CA SER A 50 -27.18 21.31 0.87
C SER A 50 -27.81 20.09 0.21
N ASP A 51 -27.04 19.33 -0.57
CA ASP A 51 -27.48 18.11 -1.25
C ASP A 51 -27.31 16.86 -0.39
N LEU A 52 -26.36 16.93 0.56
CA LEU A 52 -25.95 15.79 1.38
C LEU A 52 -26.80 15.64 2.65
N VAL A 53 -27.31 16.74 3.20
CA VAL A 53 -27.98 16.77 4.51
C VAL A 53 -29.46 16.97 4.35
N ASN A 54 -30.25 16.03 4.92
CA ASN A 54 -31.70 16.26 5.10
C ASN A 54 -31.91 17.04 6.40
N TYR A 55 -32.18 18.34 6.26
CA TYR A 55 -32.36 19.26 7.39
C TYR A 55 -33.55 18.93 8.27
N ASN A 56 -34.54 18.16 7.78
CA ASN A 56 -35.72 17.81 8.57
C ASN A 56 -35.50 16.65 9.52
N THR A 57 -34.56 15.78 9.23
CA THR A 57 -34.34 14.52 9.97
C THR A 57 -32.93 14.33 10.50
N SER A 58 -31.98 15.17 10.08
CA SER A 58 -30.59 15.02 10.52
C SER A 58 -30.43 15.48 11.97
N PRO A 59 -29.61 14.77 12.79
CA PRO A 59 -29.29 15.20 14.15
C PRO A 59 -28.74 16.62 14.13
N GLY A 60 -29.38 17.58 14.78
CA GLY A 60 -29.00 18.99 14.79
C GLY A 60 -29.78 19.89 13.82
N SER A 61 -30.84 19.36 13.14
CA SER A 61 -31.72 20.17 12.30
C SER A 61 -32.36 21.32 13.05
N SER A 62 -32.65 21.16 14.34
CA SER A 62 -33.18 22.19 15.23
C SER A 62 -32.10 23.11 15.83
N ASN A 63 -30.81 22.74 15.81
CA ASN A 63 -29.71 23.50 16.41
C ASN A 63 -28.50 23.67 15.47
N GLY A 64 -28.75 23.70 14.16
CA GLY A 64 -27.79 24.09 13.13
C GLY A 64 -26.48 23.29 13.16
N TYR A 65 -26.35 22.36 12.24
CA TYR A 65 -25.05 21.82 11.79
C TYR A 65 -24.08 22.92 11.33
N LEU A 66 -24.56 24.16 11.31
CA LEU A 66 -23.84 25.37 10.95
C LEU A 66 -23.74 26.25 12.18
N SER A 67 -22.95 25.84 13.18
CA SER A 67 -22.54 26.80 14.20
C SER A 67 -21.78 27.94 13.52
N LYS A 68 -22.41 29.13 13.52
CA LYS A 68 -21.83 30.36 12.96
C LYS A 68 -20.69 30.94 13.80
N ASN A 69 -20.35 30.32 14.94
CA ASN A 69 -19.45 30.89 15.93
C ASN A 69 -18.13 30.08 16.03
N GLU A 70 -17.00 30.73 15.77
CA GLU A 70 -15.65 30.16 15.99
C GLU A 70 -15.44 29.64 17.44
N LYS A 71 -16.09 30.24 18.45
CA LYS A 71 -16.00 29.80 19.85
C LYS A 71 -16.60 28.42 20.08
N ASP A 72 -17.65 28.06 19.35
CA ASP A 72 -18.28 26.72 19.46
C ASP A 72 -17.43 25.64 18.77
N ILE A 73 -16.68 26.01 17.74
CA ILE A 73 -15.70 25.13 17.08
C ILE A 73 -14.55 24.83 18.05
N LYS A 74 -14.04 25.87 18.74
CA LYS A 74 -12.95 25.72 19.72
C LYS A 74 -13.34 24.85 20.91
N LYS A 75 -14.60 24.86 21.32
CA LYS A 75 -15.12 24.04 22.43
C LYS A 75 -15.43 22.59 22.05
N LYS A 76 -15.80 22.30 20.79
CA LYS A 76 -16.19 20.93 20.32
C LYS A 76 -15.06 20.09 19.74
N ASN A 77 -13.89 20.53 19.84
CA ASN A 77 -12.59 20.05 19.74
C ASN A 77 -12.13 18.67 19.31
N THR A 78 -11.20 18.63 18.45
CA THR A 78 -10.01 17.77 18.27
C THR A 78 -10.18 16.26 18.11
N LYS A 79 -11.30 15.61 18.42
CA LYS A 79 -11.52 14.19 18.17
C LYS A 79 -12.52 14.02 17.04
N PHE A 80 -12.24 13.10 16.11
CA PHE A 80 -13.20 12.65 15.11
C PHE A 80 -14.49 12.22 15.83
N GLY A 81 -15.64 12.63 15.33
CA GLY A 81 -16.96 12.39 15.97
C GLY A 81 -17.46 13.50 16.88
N THR A 82 -16.64 14.47 17.25
CA THR A 82 -17.08 15.65 18.03
C THR A 82 -17.36 16.87 17.14
N TRP A 83 -17.01 16.79 15.85
CA TRP A 83 -17.33 17.81 14.87
C TRP A 83 -18.74 17.64 14.34
N VAL A 84 -19.43 18.75 14.19
CA VAL A 84 -20.66 18.82 13.42
C VAL A 84 -20.27 18.75 11.95
N TYR A 85 -20.45 17.58 11.36
CA TYR A 85 -20.00 17.26 10.01
C TYR A 85 -21.19 16.84 9.15
N PRO A 86 -21.36 17.32 7.92
CA PRO A 86 -20.45 18.14 7.13
C PRO A 86 -20.57 19.66 7.44
N ASP A 87 -19.45 20.39 7.34
CA ASP A 87 -19.35 21.83 7.58
C ASP A 87 -18.94 22.56 6.30
N THR A 88 -19.78 23.52 5.85
CA THR A 88 -19.54 24.31 4.63
C THR A 88 -18.26 25.13 4.68
N ARG A 89 -17.80 25.50 5.89
CA ARG A 89 -16.55 26.25 6.09
C ARG A 89 -15.30 25.46 5.73
N LEU A 90 -15.42 24.13 5.67
CA LEU A 90 -14.34 23.24 5.26
C LEU A 90 -14.28 23.03 3.74
N GLU A 91 -15.18 23.66 2.97
CA GLU A 91 -15.23 23.51 1.53
C GLU A 91 -14.42 24.58 0.81
N LEU A 92 -13.62 24.16 -0.18
CA LEU A 92 -12.92 25.05 -1.10
C LEU A 92 -13.82 25.45 -2.28
N SER A 93 -13.59 26.66 -2.81
CA SER A 93 -14.33 27.17 -3.97
C SER A 93 -13.89 26.51 -5.28
N PHE A 94 -14.71 26.67 -6.32
CA PHE A 94 -14.37 26.20 -7.66
C PHE A 94 -13.08 26.87 -8.20
N SER A 95 -12.89 28.17 -7.91
CA SER A 95 -11.67 28.88 -8.29
C SER A 95 -10.45 28.32 -7.60
N ASP A 96 -10.56 27.92 -6.33
CA ASP A 96 -9.45 27.30 -5.59
C ASP A 96 -9.10 25.93 -6.16
N TYR A 97 -10.07 25.10 -6.51
CA TYR A 97 -9.79 23.82 -7.17
C TYR A 97 -9.13 23.99 -8.55
N LYS A 98 -9.46 25.06 -9.31
CA LYS A 98 -8.72 25.37 -10.55
C LYS A 98 -7.25 25.71 -10.26
N LYS A 99 -6.97 26.51 -9.22
CA LYS A 99 -5.61 26.82 -8.79
C LYS A 99 -4.87 25.56 -8.31
N ILE A 100 -5.54 24.71 -7.51
CA ILE A 100 -5.02 23.41 -7.06
C ILE A 100 -4.65 22.52 -8.25
N LYS A 101 -5.53 22.39 -9.25
CA LYS A 101 -5.25 21.62 -10.46
C LYS A 101 -4.01 22.13 -11.20
N LYS A 102 -3.89 23.46 -11.38
CA LYS A 102 -2.71 24.07 -12.01
C LYS A 102 -1.43 23.77 -11.21
N LEU A 103 -1.48 23.92 -9.89
CA LEU A 103 -0.36 23.64 -9.01
C LEU A 103 0.05 22.17 -9.01
N THR A 104 -0.90 21.24 -8.87
CA THR A 104 -0.59 19.80 -8.87
C THR A 104 0.02 19.38 -10.21
N LYS A 105 -0.49 19.91 -11.33
CA LYS A 105 0.08 19.65 -12.66
C LYS A 105 1.53 20.17 -12.76
N SER A 106 1.83 21.38 -12.29
CA SER A 106 3.19 21.95 -12.32
C SER A 106 4.19 21.17 -11.45
N LEU A 107 3.70 20.54 -10.36
CA LEU A 107 4.51 19.69 -9.49
C LEU A 107 4.60 18.23 -9.94
N GLY A 108 3.92 17.85 -11.02
CA GLY A 108 3.86 16.46 -11.47
C GLY A 108 3.15 15.54 -10.48
N LEU A 109 2.15 16.05 -9.73
CA LEU A 109 1.26 15.28 -8.86
C LEU A 109 -0.06 15.01 -9.57
N ASP A 110 -0.60 13.81 -9.39
CA ASP A 110 -1.99 13.56 -9.78
C ASP A 110 -2.94 14.20 -8.74
N LEU A 111 -4.03 14.78 -9.22
CA LEU A 111 -5.10 15.32 -8.38
C LEU A 111 -6.24 14.30 -8.33
N ILE A 112 -6.62 13.88 -7.14
CA ILE A 112 -7.74 13.00 -6.86
C ILE A 112 -8.73 13.76 -5.99
N ILE A 113 -10.04 13.62 -6.25
CA ILE A 113 -11.05 14.24 -5.43
C ILE A 113 -12.14 13.21 -5.15
N THR A 114 -12.53 13.09 -3.88
CA THR A 114 -13.66 12.28 -3.42
C THR A 114 -14.93 13.10 -3.54
N PRO A 115 -15.88 12.78 -4.43
CA PRO A 115 -17.25 13.33 -4.36
C PRO A 115 -18.02 12.66 -3.22
N TRP A 116 -18.88 13.42 -2.57
CA TRP A 116 -19.81 12.93 -1.54
C TRP A 116 -21.28 12.95 -1.98
N ASP A 117 -21.54 13.51 -3.16
CA ASP A 117 -22.86 13.71 -3.75
C ASP A 117 -22.77 13.84 -5.27
N GLU A 118 -23.91 13.79 -5.96
CA GLU A 118 -23.96 13.85 -7.43
C GLU A 118 -23.54 15.22 -8.00
N LYS A 119 -23.84 16.33 -7.29
CA LYS A 119 -23.38 17.66 -7.71
C LYS A 119 -21.87 17.75 -7.66
N SER A 120 -21.27 17.17 -6.62
CA SER A 120 -19.82 17.07 -6.48
C SER A 120 -19.18 16.21 -7.58
N VAL A 121 -19.82 15.14 -8.04
CA VAL A 121 -19.35 14.36 -9.20
C VAL A 121 -19.29 15.23 -10.45
N LYS A 122 -20.36 16.00 -10.73
CA LYS A 122 -20.42 16.94 -11.87
C LYS A 122 -19.33 18.02 -11.77
N PHE A 123 -19.16 18.57 -10.55
CA PHE A 123 -18.13 19.55 -10.26
C PHE A 123 -16.72 19.01 -10.56
N ILE A 124 -16.40 17.81 -10.08
CA ILE A 124 -15.09 17.18 -10.23
C ILE A 124 -14.81 16.85 -11.70
N LYS A 125 -15.83 16.41 -12.45
CA LYS A 125 -15.70 16.25 -13.92
C LYS A 125 -15.33 17.55 -14.60
N LYS A 126 -15.94 18.67 -14.22
CA LYS A 126 -15.65 20.00 -14.76
C LYS A 126 -14.23 20.46 -14.41
N ILE A 127 -13.71 20.09 -13.22
CA ILE A 127 -12.30 20.30 -12.86
C ILE A 127 -11.38 19.45 -13.75
N GLY A 128 -11.80 18.26 -14.18
CA GLY A 128 -11.06 17.38 -15.07
C GLY A 128 -9.94 16.63 -14.34
N VAL A 129 -10.26 15.91 -13.27
CA VAL A 129 -9.34 14.98 -12.59
C VAL A 129 -9.13 13.72 -13.41
N LYS A 130 -8.09 12.96 -13.07
CA LYS A 130 -7.81 11.66 -13.73
C LYS A 130 -8.57 10.50 -13.11
N PHE A 131 -8.92 10.60 -11.83
CA PHE A 131 -9.54 9.54 -11.05
C PHE A 131 -10.63 10.11 -10.15
N PHE A 132 -11.72 9.37 -10.01
CA PHE A 132 -12.62 9.54 -8.89
C PHE A 132 -12.11 8.75 -7.68
N LYS A 133 -12.58 9.13 -6.49
CA LYS A 133 -12.46 8.35 -5.28
C LYS A 133 -13.84 8.16 -4.66
N ILE A 134 -14.18 6.94 -4.29
CA ILE A 134 -15.35 6.66 -3.46
C ILE A 134 -14.87 6.42 -2.03
N ALA A 135 -15.42 7.17 -1.08
CA ALA A 135 -15.16 7.00 0.34
C ALA A 135 -15.76 5.67 0.85
N SER A 136 -15.26 5.16 1.97
CA SER A 136 -15.75 3.92 2.57
C SER A 136 -17.25 3.94 2.85
N ILE A 137 -17.77 5.08 3.30
CA ILE A 137 -19.19 5.25 3.62
C ILE A 137 -20.12 5.06 2.42
N ASP A 138 -19.58 5.29 1.20
CA ASP A 138 -20.34 5.17 -0.05
C ASP A 138 -19.98 3.91 -0.84
N ALA A 139 -19.09 3.08 -0.35
CA ALA A 139 -18.68 1.90 -1.11
C ALA A 139 -19.79 0.85 -1.25
N ASN A 140 -20.76 0.81 -0.35
CA ASN A 140 -21.99 0.01 -0.42
C ASN A 140 -23.25 0.86 -0.71
N ASN A 141 -23.09 2.14 -0.98
CA ASN A 141 -24.12 2.99 -1.55
C ASN A 141 -24.26 2.69 -3.06
N PHE A 142 -24.98 1.60 -3.38
CA PHE A 142 -25.03 1.09 -4.76
C PHE A 142 -25.66 2.09 -5.73
N HIS A 143 -26.55 2.97 -5.26
CA HIS A 143 -27.12 4.06 -6.08
C HIS A 143 -25.99 5.01 -6.52
N PHE A 144 -25.22 5.53 -5.56
CA PHE A 144 -24.12 6.44 -5.83
C PHE A 144 -22.99 5.78 -6.63
N CYS A 145 -22.64 4.53 -6.28
CA CYS A 145 -21.66 3.74 -7.06
C CYS A 145 -22.07 3.59 -8.52
N ASN A 146 -23.36 3.34 -8.78
CA ASN A 146 -23.91 3.24 -10.14
C ASN A 146 -23.83 4.59 -10.88
N TYR A 147 -24.13 5.70 -10.19
CA TYR A 147 -24.01 7.04 -10.75
C TYR A 147 -22.56 7.38 -11.13
N VAL A 148 -21.61 7.12 -10.23
CA VAL A 148 -20.16 7.34 -10.47
C VAL A 148 -19.65 6.45 -11.58
N ALA A 149 -19.99 5.15 -11.60
CA ALA A 149 -19.55 4.20 -12.61
C ALA A 149 -19.99 4.60 -14.02
N LYS A 150 -21.20 5.15 -14.18
CA LYS A 150 -21.69 5.70 -15.46
C LYS A 150 -20.81 6.81 -16.04
N GLN A 151 -20.03 7.49 -15.21
CA GLN A 151 -19.14 8.55 -15.69
C GLN A 151 -17.91 8.04 -16.43
N LYS A 152 -17.63 6.74 -16.37
CA LYS A 152 -16.51 6.04 -17.05
C LYS A 152 -15.12 6.60 -16.75
N LEU A 153 -14.95 7.31 -15.63
CA LEU A 153 -13.67 7.77 -15.15
C LEU A 153 -13.08 6.71 -14.21
N PRO A 154 -11.79 6.35 -14.33
CA PRO A 154 -11.14 5.41 -13.41
C PRO A 154 -11.41 5.79 -11.95
N THR A 155 -11.76 4.82 -11.11
CA THR A 155 -12.24 5.07 -9.76
C THR A 155 -11.49 4.25 -8.73
N ILE A 156 -11.05 4.88 -7.65
CA ILE A 156 -10.47 4.23 -6.47
C ILE A 156 -11.55 4.13 -5.40
N ILE A 157 -11.75 2.95 -4.80
CA ILE A 157 -12.87 2.67 -3.89
C ILE A 157 -12.31 2.14 -2.56
N SER A 158 -12.51 2.87 -1.45
CA SER A 158 -12.17 2.37 -0.11
C SER A 158 -13.28 1.50 0.44
N THR A 159 -12.94 0.43 1.18
CA THR A 159 -13.88 -0.64 1.58
C THR A 159 -14.14 -0.72 3.08
N GLY A 160 -13.81 0.31 3.85
CA GLY A 160 -14.17 0.36 5.27
C GLY A 160 -15.69 0.28 5.46
N MET A 161 -16.13 -0.34 6.54
CA MET A 161 -17.56 -0.57 6.87
C MET A 161 -18.30 -1.47 5.87
N CYS A 162 -17.60 -2.18 4.97
CA CYS A 162 -18.21 -3.06 3.98
C CYS A 162 -17.87 -4.52 4.26
N THR A 163 -18.83 -5.40 3.98
CA THR A 163 -18.64 -6.84 3.88
C THR A 163 -18.09 -7.22 2.51
N TYR A 164 -17.51 -8.42 2.38
CA TYR A 164 -17.07 -8.93 1.07
C TYR A 164 -18.22 -9.02 0.04
N LYS A 165 -19.43 -9.35 0.48
CA LYS A 165 -20.62 -9.43 -0.39
C LYS A 165 -20.95 -8.06 -0.99
N GLU A 166 -20.90 -7.01 -0.20
CA GLU A 166 -21.12 -5.63 -0.65
C GLU A 166 -20.02 -5.17 -1.62
N ILE A 167 -18.77 -5.44 -1.31
CA ILE A 167 -17.62 -5.12 -2.19
C ILE A 167 -17.78 -5.80 -3.55
N LEU A 168 -18.13 -7.09 -3.59
CA LEU A 168 -18.38 -7.82 -4.83
C LEU A 168 -19.57 -7.26 -5.62
N THR A 169 -20.60 -6.76 -4.92
CA THR A 169 -21.75 -6.09 -5.56
C THR A 169 -21.31 -4.79 -6.21
N THR A 170 -20.51 -3.99 -5.52
CA THR A 170 -19.94 -2.75 -6.08
C THR A 170 -19.03 -3.06 -7.27
N GLN A 171 -18.19 -4.10 -7.21
CA GLN A 171 -17.38 -4.53 -8.35
C GLN A 171 -18.26 -4.85 -9.58
N LYS A 172 -19.37 -5.59 -9.40
CA LYS A 172 -20.29 -5.90 -10.48
C LYS A 172 -20.88 -4.64 -11.13
N ILE A 173 -21.18 -3.61 -10.34
CA ILE A 173 -21.67 -2.31 -10.85
C ILE A 173 -20.61 -1.69 -11.77
N PHE A 174 -19.37 -1.57 -11.32
CA PHE A 174 -18.29 -0.99 -12.13
C PHE A 174 -17.97 -1.81 -13.38
N ASN A 175 -17.98 -3.14 -13.28
CA ASN A 175 -17.79 -4.06 -14.41
C ASN A 175 -18.91 -3.92 -15.45
N ARG A 176 -20.16 -3.77 -15.03
CA ARG A 176 -21.30 -3.54 -15.93
C ARG A 176 -21.09 -2.32 -16.84
N TYR A 177 -20.51 -1.23 -16.31
CA TYR A 177 -20.18 -0.05 -17.08
C TYR A 177 -18.81 -0.08 -17.74
N LYS A 178 -18.05 -1.16 -17.56
CA LYS A 178 -16.64 -1.28 -18.02
C LYS A 178 -15.79 -0.11 -17.53
N THR A 179 -16.05 0.38 -16.32
CA THR A 179 -15.32 1.48 -15.69
C THR A 179 -14.12 0.93 -14.92
N PRO A 180 -12.89 1.33 -15.27
CA PRO A 180 -11.70 0.89 -14.55
C PRO A 180 -11.78 1.27 -13.07
N HIS A 181 -11.47 0.33 -12.18
CA HIS A 181 -11.54 0.57 -10.75
C HIS A 181 -10.47 -0.22 -10.00
N ILE A 182 -10.23 0.17 -8.75
CA ILE A 182 -9.37 -0.54 -7.80
C ILE A 182 -9.90 -0.33 -6.38
N PHE A 183 -9.94 -1.40 -5.62
CA PHE A 183 -10.38 -1.37 -4.23
C PHE A 183 -9.19 -1.16 -3.28
N LEU A 184 -9.41 -0.36 -2.23
CA LEU A 184 -8.46 -0.20 -1.13
C LEU A 184 -9.05 -0.87 0.12
N HIS A 185 -8.34 -1.84 0.69
CA HIS A 185 -8.66 -2.30 2.03
C HIS A 185 -8.56 -1.14 3.01
N CYS A 186 -9.56 -1.00 3.87
CA CYS A 186 -9.68 0.14 4.78
C CYS A 186 -10.42 -0.27 6.05
N THR A 187 -10.00 0.30 7.19
CA THR A 187 -10.75 0.30 8.45
C THR A 187 -11.09 1.75 8.80
N SER A 188 -12.40 2.05 8.86
CA SER A 188 -12.90 3.42 9.07
C SER A 188 -13.07 3.74 10.56
N ALA A 189 -11.98 3.64 11.32
CA ALA A 189 -11.86 4.14 12.69
C ALA A 189 -10.77 5.22 12.75
N TYR A 190 -11.02 6.32 13.44
CA TYR A 190 -10.16 7.52 13.45
C TYR A 190 -9.75 7.92 14.88
N PRO A 191 -8.57 7.49 15.36
CA PRO A 191 -7.62 6.60 14.69
C PRO A 191 -8.03 5.13 14.78
N SER A 192 -7.57 4.30 13.81
CA SER A 192 -7.68 2.85 13.88
C SER A 192 -6.56 2.26 14.75
N GLU A 193 -6.90 1.30 15.62
CA GLU A 193 -5.93 0.54 16.39
C GLU A 193 -5.17 -0.47 15.52
N GLU A 194 -4.01 -0.95 15.99
CA GLU A 194 -3.19 -1.91 15.23
C GLU A 194 -3.95 -3.22 14.98
N LYS A 195 -4.68 -3.74 15.97
CA LYS A 195 -5.45 -4.99 15.89
C LYS A 195 -6.57 -4.94 14.85
N ASP A 196 -7.14 -3.74 14.61
CA ASP A 196 -8.31 -3.56 13.73
C ASP A 196 -7.93 -3.35 12.27
N LYS A 197 -6.65 -3.22 11.95
CA LYS A 197 -6.19 -3.02 10.57
C LYS A 197 -6.41 -4.24 9.68
N ASN A 198 -6.48 -5.45 10.24
CA ASN A 198 -6.80 -6.69 9.54
C ASN A 198 -6.14 -6.82 8.16
N LEU A 199 -4.82 -6.58 8.08
CA LEU A 199 -4.09 -6.51 6.81
C LEU A 199 -4.20 -7.78 5.95
N ASN A 200 -4.48 -8.93 6.57
CA ASN A 200 -4.76 -10.18 5.85
C ASN A 200 -5.98 -10.11 4.91
N CYS A 201 -6.84 -9.10 5.08
CA CYS A 201 -7.90 -8.81 4.11
C CYS A 201 -7.34 -8.41 2.73
N ILE A 202 -6.13 -7.89 2.62
CA ILE A 202 -5.52 -7.46 1.34
C ILE A 202 -5.34 -8.64 0.39
N PRO A 203 -4.59 -9.72 0.73
CA PRO A 203 -4.48 -10.88 -0.13
C PRO A 203 -5.82 -11.58 -0.35
N ARG A 204 -6.72 -11.57 0.65
CA ARG A 204 -8.06 -12.14 0.51
C ARG A 204 -8.90 -11.38 -0.51
N LEU A 205 -8.93 -10.05 -0.45
CA LEU A 205 -9.63 -9.20 -1.42
C LEU A 205 -9.07 -9.41 -2.84
N ARG A 206 -7.73 -9.43 -2.99
CA ARG A 206 -7.10 -9.68 -4.30
C ARG A 206 -7.54 -11.02 -4.90
N SER A 207 -7.59 -12.07 -4.09
CA SER A 207 -8.07 -13.40 -4.52
C SER A 207 -9.55 -13.39 -4.92
N LEU A 208 -10.42 -12.72 -4.13
CA LEU A 208 -11.85 -12.66 -4.39
C LEU A 208 -12.21 -11.81 -5.62
N LEU A 209 -11.58 -10.65 -5.75
CA LEU A 209 -11.83 -9.71 -6.83
C LEU A 209 -11.13 -10.11 -8.14
N LYS A 210 -10.07 -10.94 -8.05
CA LYS A 210 -9.15 -11.25 -9.16
C LYS A 210 -8.51 -9.99 -9.77
N GLU A 211 -8.26 -8.99 -8.94
CA GLU A 211 -7.75 -7.67 -9.30
C GLU A 211 -6.71 -7.20 -8.29
N GLU A 212 -5.90 -6.21 -8.66
CA GLU A 212 -4.99 -5.57 -7.73
C GLU A 212 -5.76 -4.79 -6.66
N VAL A 213 -5.20 -4.74 -5.45
CA VAL A 213 -5.79 -4.07 -4.28
C VAL A 213 -4.79 -3.10 -3.68
N GLY A 214 -5.29 -2.03 -3.09
CA GLY A 214 -4.50 -1.09 -2.31
C GLY A 214 -4.91 -1.08 -0.83
N PHE A 215 -4.41 -0.09 -0.11
CA PHE A 215 -4.67 0.13 1.31
C PHE A 215 -4.92 1.61 1.60
N SER A 216 -5.95 1.90 2.40
CA SER A 216 -6.22 3.23 2.95
C SER A 216 -6.23 3.13 4.48
N GLY A 217 -5.33 3.85 5.15
CA GLY A 217 -5.13 3.67 6.58
C GLY A 217 -5.35 4.92 7.42
N HIS A 218 -6.09 4.80 8.53
CA HIS A 218 -6.46 5.86 9.47
C HIS A 218 -5.77 5.76 10.84
N GLY A 219 -4.80 4.87 11.00
CA GLY A 219 -3.98 4.79 12.21
C GLY A 219 -2.94 5.90 12.28
N THR A 220 -2.49 6.25 13.48
CA THR A 220 -1.49 7.33 13.73
C THR A 220 -0.06 6.96 13.34
N GLY A 221 0.22 5.67 13.08
CA GLY A 221 1.52 5.14 12.69
C GLY A 221 1.63 4.79 11.20
N ILE A 222 2.79 4.26 10.83
CA ILE A 222 3.13 3.86 9.46
C ILE A 222 3.12 2.34 9.26
N THR A 223 3.01 1.56 10.32
CA THR A 223 3.07 0.10 10.34
C THR A 223 2.08 -0.53 9.36
N GLY A 224 0.81 -0.05 9.37
CA GLY A 224 -0.22 -0.55 8.47
C GLY A 224 0.13 -0.34 6.98
N ALA A 225 0.67 0.83 6.62
CA ALA A 225 1.06 1.13 5.24
C ALA A 225 2.24 0.26 4.76
N VAL A 226 3.24 0.08 5.62
CA VAL A 226 4.42 -0.75 5.35
C VAL A 226 4.03 -2.22 5.25
N GLY A 227 3.24 -2.72 6.21
CA GLY A 227 2.70 -4.09 6.19
C GLY A 227 1.80 -4.36 4.99
N ALA A 228 0.92 -3.42 4.64
CA ALA A 228 0.08 -3.53 3.45
C ALA A 228 0.93 -3.62 2.16
N THR A 229 2.02 -2.85 2.08
CA THR A 229 2.96 -2.95 0.95
C THR A 229 3.60 -4.33 0.87
N ALA A 230 4.01 -4.90 2.01
CA ALA A 230 4.57 -6.26 2.07
C ALA A 230 3.55 -7.32 1.61
N LEU A 231 2.26 -7.12 1.88
CA LEU A 231 1.17 -7.98 1.42
C LEU A 231 0.74 -7.69 -0.03
N GLY A 232 1.45 -6.82 -0.73
CA GLY A 232 1.28 -6.55 -2.16
C GLY A 232 0.28 -5.46 -2.50
N ALA A 233 -0.11 -4.59 -1.55
CA ALA A 233 -0.92 -3.43 -1.85
C ALA A 233 -0.23 -2.51 -2.88
N LYS A 234 -0.94 -2.15 -3.94
CA LYS A 234 -0.43 -1.33 -5.05
C LYS A 234 -0.61 0.16 -4.84
N ILE A 235 -1.60 0.54 -4.06
CA ILE A 235 -1.90 1.93 -3.68
C ILE A 235 -1.85 2.02 -2.17
N ILE A 236 -1.20 3.05 -1.66
CA ILE A 236 -1.15 3.37 -0.24
C ILE A 236 -1.69 4.78 -0.06
N GLU A 237 -2.78 4.92 0.69
CA GLU A 237 -3.42 6.20 1.01
C GLU A 237 -3.30 6.48 2.51
N LYS A 238 -2.86 7.69 2.86
CA LYS A 238 -2.75 8.16 4.26
C LYS A 238 -3.07 9.64 4.35
N HIS A 239 -3.84 10.02 5.40
CA HIS A 239 -4.05 11.41 5.74
C HIS A 239 -2.76 12.11 6.13
N VAL A 240 -2.60 13.37 5.68
CA VAL A 240 -1.46 14.23 5.98
C VAL A 240 -1.90 15.54 6.61
N THR A 241 -1.06 16.08 7.48
CA THR A 241 -1.28 17.38 8.12
C THR A 241 0.04 18.13 8.29
N LEU A 242 -0.06 19.45 8.43
CA LEU A 242 1.08 20.30 8.82
C LEU A 242 1.40 20.14 10.31
N ASN A 243 0.39 19.93 11.14
CA ASN A 243 0.53 19.71 12.57
C ASN A 243 -0.72 19.01 13.10
N LYS A 244 -0.54 17.91 13.84
CA LYS A 244 -1.62 17.13 14.46
C LYS A 244 -2.45 17.91 15.49
N LYS A 245 -1.91 19.00 16.05
CA LYS A 245 -2.58 19.85 17.03
C LYS A 245 -3.47 20.92 16.41
N MET A 246 -3.49 21.04 15.07
CA MET A 246 -4.41 21.96 14.39
C MET A 246 -5.86 21.56 14.65
N LEU A 247 -6.73 22.57 14.70
CA LEU A 247 -8.17 22.35 14.83
C LEU A 247 -8.72 21.80 13.51
N GLY A 248 -9.47 20.70 13.60
CA GLY A 248 -10.09 20.04 12.45
C GLY A 248 -10.33 18.56 12.74
N PRO A 249 -11.29 17.93 12.07
CA PRO A 249 -11.71 16.55 12.42
C PRO A 249 -10.62 15.50 12.09
N ASP A 250 -9.78 15.72 11.08
CA ASP A 250 -8.87 14.72 10.57
C ASP A 250 -7.41 14.89 11.03
N HIS A 251 -7.04 16.07 11.58
CA HIS A 251 -5.64 16.38 11.91
C HIS A 251 -5.02 15.40 12.90
N ALA A 252 -5.74 15.03 13.95
CA ALA A 252 -5.23 14.15 15.01
C ALA A 252 -4.90 12.73 14.51
N ALA A 253 -5.64 12.22 13.52
CA ALA A 253 -5.44 10.91 12.90
C ALA A 253 -4.48 10.95 11.68
N SER A 254 -4.02 12.13 11.28
CA SER A 254 -3.16 12.34 10.12
C SER A 254 -1.68 12.17 10.45
N LEU A 255 -0.85 11.92 9.44
CA LEU A 255 0.61 11.95 9.56
C LEU A 255 1.16 13.35 9.30
N GLU A 256 2.08 13.79 10.12
CA GLU A 256 2.94 14.93 9.78
C GLU A 256 3.94 14.53 8.69
N PHE A 257 4.44 15.52 7.93
CA PHE A 257 5.22 15.24 6.72
C PHE A 257 6.56 14.54 6.94
N SER A 258 7.18 14.68 8.10
CA SER A 258 8.38 13.92 8.48
C SER A 258 8.07 12.42 8.53
N THR A 259 7.01 12.04 9.24
CA THR A 259 6.55 10.65 9.37
C THR A 259 6.00 10.11 8.05
N PHE A 260 5.27 10.93 7.29
CA PHE A 260 4.77 10.55 5.96
C PHE A 260 5.92 10.27 5.00
N LYS A 261 6.97 11.09 4.98
CA LYS A 261 8.18 10.87 4.17
C LYS A 261 8.88 9.56 4.54
N GLN A 262 9.00 9.27 5.83
CA GLN A 262 9.54 7.99 6.31
C GLN A 262 8.70 6.81 5.81
N MET A 263 7.37 6.89 5.91
CA MET A 263 6.46 5.88 5.37
C MET A 263 6.69 5.63 3.88
N VAL A 264 6.76 6.71 3.08
CA VAL A 264 7.00 6.62 1.63
C VAL A 264 8.31 5.89 1.32
N GLN A 265 9.38 6.23 2.05
CA GLN A 265 10.68 5.59 1.87
C GLN A 265 10.66 4.11 2.24
N LEU A 266 10.01 3.75 3.36
CA LEU A 266 9.90 2.36 3.81
C LEU A 266 9.03 1.53 2.86
N CYS A 267 7.88 2.05 2.41
CA CYS A 267 7.06 1.37 1.40
C CYS A 267 7.84 1.09 0.11
N LYS A 268 8.64 2.05 -0.38
CA LYS A 268 9.50 1.83 -1.55
C LYS A 268 10.57 0.77 -1.30
N LYS A 269 11.24 0.80 -0.15
CA LYS A 269 12.26 -0.20 0.22
C LYS A 269 11.67 -1.60 0.33
N VAL A 270 10.53 -1.73 1.02
CA VAL A 270 9.81 -3.02 1.15
C VAL A 270 9.39 -3.53 -0.21
N TYR A 271 8.81 -2.69 -1.06
CA TYR A 271 8.40 -3.10 -2.42
C TYR A 271 9.56 -3.66 -3.24
N ILE A 272 10.73 -3.01 -3.20
CA ILE A 272 11.94 -3.51 -3.87
C ILE A 272 12.38 -4.84 -3.27
N SER A 273 12.31 -4.97 -1.93
CA SER A 273 12.71 -6.18 -1.21
C SER A 273 11.81 -7.39 -1.46
N LEU A 274 10.58 -7.19 -1.94
CA LEU A 274 9.69 -8.31 -2.32
C LEU A 274 10.28 -9.14 -3.47
N GLY A 275 11.00 -8.54 -4.39
CA GLY A 275 11.71 -9.21 -5.47
C GLY A 275 10.82 -10.16 -6.29
N SER A 276 11.36 -11.34 -6.60
CA SER A 276 10.68 -12.43 -7.31
C SER A 276 10.37 -13.59 -6.35
N PRO A 277 9.23 -14.29 -6.50
CA PRO A 277 8.96 -15.51 -5.73
C PRO A 277 9.87 -16.68 -6.12
N GLU A 278 10.59 -16.57 -7.22
CA GLU A 278 11.51 -17.58 -7.70
C GLU A 278 12.80 -17.61 -6.87
N LYS A 279 13.03 -18.72 -6.16
CA LYS A 279 14.29 -18.91 -5.43
C LYS A 279 15.42 -19.23 -6.40
N LYS A 280 16.34 -18.28 -6.59
CA LYS A 280 17.50 -18.41 -7.48
C LYS A 280 18.78 -18.12 -6.71
N PHE A 281 19.89 -18.71 -7.19
CA PHE A 281 21.22 -18.33 -6.75
C PHE A 281 21.58 -16.96 -7.34
N LEU A 282 21.76 -15.97 -6.48
CA LEU A 282 21.98 -14.59 -6.88
C LEU A 282 23.45 -14.30 -7.19
N ALA A 283 23.70 -13.36 -8.09
CA ALA A 283 25.05 -12.92 -8.41
C ALA A 283 25.81 -12.37 -7.19
N SER A 284 25.10 -11.69 -6.28
CA SER A 284 25.63 -11.18 -5.01
C SER A 284 26.12 -12.28 -4.05
N GLU A 285 25.61 -13.51 -4.17
CA GLU A 285 25.98 -14.63 -3.31
C GLU A 285 27.27 -15.33 -3.81
N ARG A 286 27.73 -15.06 -5.05
CA ARG A 286 28.86 -15.77 -5.68
C ARG A 286 30.17 -15.66 -4.91
N VAL A 287 30.48 -14.48 -4.39
CA VAL A 287 31.72 -14.23 -3.69
C VAL A 287 31.80 -15.14 -2.45
N LEU A 288 30.74 -15.09 -1.63
CA LEU A 288 30.70 -15.90 -0.40
C LEU A 288 30.62 -17.41 -0.70
N HIS A 289 29.83 -17.77 -1.71
CA HIS A 289 29.73 -19.16 -2.16
C HIS A 289 31.11 -19.73 -2.56
N ASN A 290 31.89 -18.97 -3.33
CA ASN A 290 33.22 -19.44 -3.78
C ASN A 290 34.23 -19.59 -2.63
N VAL A 291 34.07 -18.79 -1.57
CA VAL A 291 34.94 -18.87 -0.37
C VAL A 291 34.49 -19.98 0.57
N LEU A 292 33.20 -20.16 0.78
CA LEU A 292 32.63 -21.08 1.76
C LEU A 292 32.17 -22.42 1.18
N ILE A 293 32.49 -22.69 -0.09
CA ILE A 293 32.03 -23.92 -0.73
C ILE A 293 32.72 -25.16 -0.08
N ARG A 294 31.90 -26.12 0.29
CA ARG A 294 32.35 -27.40 0.81
C ARG A 294 32.49 -28.41 -0.32
N LYS A 295 33.43 -29.36 -0.13
CA LYS A 295 33.58 -30.52 -1.02
C LYS A 295 33.75 -31.77 -0.17
N PHE A 296 33.48 -32.93 -0.75
CA PHE A 296 33.72 -34.20 -0.09
C PHE A 296 35.20 -34.51 -0.02
N VAL A 297 35.63 -34.94 1.16
CA VAL A 297 36.98 -35.47 1.44
C VAL A 297 36.88 -36.77 2.20
N THR A 298 37.88 -37.60 2.08
CA THR A 298 37.99 -38.82 2.89
C THR A 298 38.23 -38.48 4.35
N ARG A 299 37.51 -39.13 5.27
CA ARG A 299 37.68 -39.00 6.72
C ARG A 299 38.85 -39.84 7.24
N LYS A 300 39.07 -40.98 6.59
CA LYS A 300 40.13 -41.98 6.84
C LYS A 300 40.67 -42.52 5.51
N GLU A 301 41.64 -43.35 5.54
CA GLU A 301 42.12 -44.07 4.36
C GLU A 301 41.04 -45.03 3.86
N ILE A 302 40.92 -45.13 2.53
CA ILE A 302 39.90 -45.98 1.87
C ILE A 302 40.62 -46.84 0.82
N ASN A 303 40.62 -48.15 1.02
CA ASN A 303 41.20 -49.08 0.06
C ASN A 303 40.41 -49.17 -1.23
N LYS A 304 41.02 -49.61 -2.32
CA LYS A 304 40.38 -49.88 -3.60
C LYS A 304 39.20 -50.82 -3.42
N ASN A 305 38.13 -50.64 -4.20
CA ASN A 305 36.87 -51.40 -4.20
C ASN A 305 36.01 -51.28 -2.93
N LYS A 306 36.31 -50.37 -2.01
CA LYS A 306 35.46 -50.07 -0.84
C LYS A 306 34.35 -49.08 -1.18
N LYS A 307 33.16 -49.31 -0.62
CA LYS A 307 32.00 -48.39 -0.78
C LYS A 307 32.19 -47.12 0.01
N LEU A 308 31.84 -45.97 -0.59
CA LEU A 308 31.75 -44.68 0.08
C LEU A 308 30.50 -44.66 1.00
N ASN A 309 30.70 -44.22 2.25
CA ASN A 309 29.64 -44.09 3.26
C ASN A 309 29.96 -42.95 4.24
N PHE A 310 29.04 -42.64 5.16
CA PHE A 310 29.19 -41.59 6.17
C PHE A 310 30.41 -41.74 7.09
N GLU A 311 30.87 -42.97 7.30
CA GLU A 311 31.99 -43.25 8.20
C GLU A 311 33.32 -42.93 7.55
N ASN A 312 33.44 -43.00 6.23
CA ASN A 312 34.69 -42.87 5.53
C ASN A 312 34.83 -41.57 4.72
N ILE A 313 33.76 -40.80 4.54
CA ILE A 313 33.79 -39.46 3.91
C ILE A 313 33.21 -38.37 4.82
N LYS A 314 33.59 -37.14 4.59
CA LYS A 314 33.04 -35.91 5.21
C LYS A 314 33.13 -34.76 4.24
N THR A 315 32.50 -33.65 4.57
CA THR A 315 32.67 -32.40 3.83
C THR A 315 33.65 -31.47 4.52
N ALA A 316 34.46 -30.74 3.76
CA ALA A 316 35.39 -29.74 4.24
C ALA A 316 35.34 -28.49 3.37
N LEU A 317 35.69 -27.33 3.91
CA LEU A 317 35.90 -26.10 3.13
C LEU A 317 37.12 -26.28 2.24
N ILE A 318 36.94 -26.19 0.93
CA ILE A 318 38.05 -26.40 -0.03
C ILE A 318 38.06 -25.22 -1.01
N TYR A 319 39.01 -24.34 -0.81
CA TYR A 319 39.17 -23.15 -1.65
C TYR A 319 39.88 -23.47 -2.97
N LYS A 320 39.39 -22.96 -4.07
CA LYS A 320 39.98 -23.03 -5.44
C LYS A 320 40.36 -24.40 -6.00
N LYS A 321 40.06 -25.53 -5.37
CA LYS A 321 40.34 -26.88 -5.89
C LYS A 321 39.09 -27.54 -6.45
N LYS A 322 39.21 -28.33 -7.51
CA LYS A 322 38.13 -29.16 -8.04
C LYS A 322 37.75 -30.25 -7.03
N GLY A 323 36.50 -30.66 -6.99
CA GLY A 323 36.01 -31.71 -6.12
C GLY A 323 34.50 -31.81 -6.15
N ILE A 324 33.93 -32.90 -5.64
CA ILE A 324 32.50 -33.18 -5.62
C ILE A 324 31.83 -32.34 -4.55
N LEU A 325 30.74 -31.69 -4.93
CA LEU A 325 29.96 -30.83 -4.03
C LEU A 325 29.00 -31.63 -3.15
N PRO A 326 28.66 -31.15 -1.94
CA PRO A 326 27.70 -31.81 -1.05
C PRO A 326 26.36 -32.12 -1.68
N LYS A 327 25.89 -31.26 -2.62
CA LYS A 327 24.63 -31.48 -3.37
C LYS A 327 24.67 -32.76 -4.22
N ASP A 328 25.83 -33.27 -4.57
CA ASP A 328 26.00 -34.48 -5.36
C ASP A 328 26.15 -35.74 -4.50
N TYR A 329 25.81 -35.66 -3.19
CA TYR A 329 25.93 -36.76 -2.22
C TYR A 329 25.33 -38.06 -2.74
N PHE A 330 24.11 -38.05 -3.22
CA PHE A 330 23.41 -39.23 -3.71
C PHE A 330 24.03 -39.85 -4.98
N LYS A 331 24.88 -39.10 -5.69
CA LYS A 331 25.59 -39.60 -6.86
C LYS A 331 26.85 -40.41 -6.48
N ILE A 332 27.34 -40.27 -5.26
CA ILE A 332 28.62 -40.87 -4.84
C ILE A 332 28.48 -41.92 -3.73
N ILE A 333 27.48 -41.78 -2.86
CA ILE A 333 27.30 -42.71 -1.75
C ILE A 333 27.02 -44.11 -2.27
N GLY A 334 27.65 -45.12 -1.64
CA GLY A 334 27.56 -46.53 -2.05
C GLY A 334 28.43 -46.89 -3.25
N LYS A 335 29.00 -45.93 -3.99
CA LYS A 335 29.93 -46.23 -5.07
C LYS A 335 31.24 -46.78 -4.57
N LYS A 336 31.88 -47.67 -5.35
CA LYS A 336 33.17 -48.29 -5.01
C LYS A 336 34.33 -47.45 -5.53
N THR A 337 35.36 -47.28 -4.69
CA THR A 337 36.60 -46.62 -5.05
C THR A 337 37.38 -47.40 -6.12
N ARG A 338 37.96 -46.67 -7.09
CA ARG A 338 38.82 -47.26 -8.15
C ARG A 338 40.27 -47.50 -7.70
N LYS A 339 40.72 -46.75 -6.71
CA LYS A 339 42.12 -46.77 -6.20
C LYS A 339 42.11 -46.59 -4.68
N PHE A 340 43.28 -46.71 -4.07
CA PHE A 340 43.48 -46.32 -2.69
C PHE A 340 43.40 -44.79 -2.55
N LEU A 341 42.68 -44.31 -1.53
CA LEU A 341 42.52 -42.91 -1.22
C LEU A 341 43.04 -42.60 0.18
N LYS A 342 44.02 -41.71 0.30
CA LYS A 342 44.57 -41.25 1.59
C LYS A 342 43.54 -40.44 2.37
N LYS A 343 43.69 -40.35 3.70
CA LYS A 343 42.89 -39.45 4.54
C LYS A 343 43.05 -38.01 4.06
N GLY A 344 41.94 -37.25 3.99
CA GLY A 344 41.91 -35.88 3.52
C GLY A 344 41.90 -35.71 1.99
N HIS A 345 41.87 -36.80 1.21
CA HIS A 345 41.79 -36.74 -0.25
C HIS A 345 40.48 -36.09 -0.69
N ILE A 346 40.56 -35.10 -1.58
CA ILE A 346 39.37 -34.41 -2.15
C ILE A 346 38.75 -35.32 -3.22
N LEU A 347 37.51 -35.75 -2.99
CA LEU A 347 36.86 -36.66 -3.92
C LEU A 347 36.54 -36.00 -5.25
N THR A 348 36.81 -36.71 -6.33
CA THR A 348 36.49 -36.38 -7.71
C THR A 348 35.71 -37.52 -8.37
N LEU A 349 35.07 -37.30 -9.52
CA LEU A 349 34.35 -38.36 -10.24
C LEU A 349 35.25 -39.51 -10.70
N SER A 350 36.55 -39.29 -10.89
CA SER A 350 37.52 -40.31 -11.27
C SER A 350 37.89 -41.28 -10.16
N ASP A 351 37.54 -40.98 -8.91
CA ASP A 351 37.94 -41.80 -7.75
C ASP A 351 37.03 -43.01 -7.53
N PHE A 352 35.90 -43.16 -8.22
CA PHE A 352 34.94 -44.25 -8.06
C PHE A 352 34.24 -44.64 -9.38
N LYS A 353 33.60 -45.85 -9.34
CA LYS A 353 32.81 -46.42 -10.45
C LYS A 353 31.34 -46.15 -10.24
#